data_f30578450bf063582d3be9eabd897937
#
_entry.id   f30578450bf063582d3be9eabd897937
#
_cell.length_a   1.000
_cell.length_b   1.000
_cell.length_c   1.000
_cell.angle_alpha   90.00
_cell.angle_beta   90.00
_cell.angle_gamma   90.00
#
_symmetry.space_group_name_H-M   'P 1'
#
loop_
_entity.id
_entity.type
_entity.pdbx_description
1 polymer ?
#
loop_
_entity_poly.entity_id
_entity_poly.type
_entity_poly.pdbx_seq_one_letter_code
_entity_poly.pdbx_strand_id
1 'polypeptide(L)'
;MRTPTCLCLLLICMLISCTPTQEKHEIDYTSYVNPFIGTDFTGNTYPGAQAPFGMVQLSPDNGLPGWDRISGYFYPDSTIAGFSHTHLSGTGAGDLYDISFMPVTLPYKEAEAPLGIHSKFSHDDESAYAGYYQVRLTDYNINVELTATERCGIQRYTFPEAQSAIFLNLKKAMNWDFTNDSHI
;
A
#
# COMPACT_ATOMS: atom_id res chain seq x y z
N MET A 1 -35.70 58.84 -31.29
CA MET A 1 -34.76 57.87 -31.90
C MET A 1 -33.53 57.75 -31.02
N ARG A 2 -33.60 56.82 -30.05
CA ARG A 2 -32.47 56.51 -29.13
C ARG A 2 -32.46 55.02 -28.94
N THR A 3 -31.61 54.24 -29.68
CA THR A 3 -31.44 52.83 -29.25
C THR A 3 -30.43 51.93 -29.99
N PRO A 4 -29.72 52.32 -31.05
CA PRO A 4 -28.76 51.34 -31.56
C PRO A 4 -27.41 51.27 -30.78
N THR A 5 -27.00 52.37 -30.17
CA THR A 5 -25.70 52.42 -29.45
C THR A 5 -25.65 51.64 -28.16
N CYS A 6 -26.76 51.51 -27.42
CA CYS A 6 -26.79 50.76 -26.18
C CYS A 6 -26.76 49.23 -26.39
N LEU A 7 -27.37 48.77 -27.49
CA LEU A 7 -27.39 47.34 -27.83
C LEU A 7 -26.00 46.82 -28.29
N CYS A 8 -25.25 47.67 -29.01
CA CYS A 8 -23.89 47.33 -29.42
C CYS A 8 -22.91 47.26 -28.23
N LEU A 9 -23.04 48.13 -27.26
CA LEU A 9 -22.23 48.07 -26.03
C LEU A 9 -22.50 46.83 -25.16
N LEU A 10 -23.76 46.37 -25.08
CA LEU A 10 -24.13 45.13 -24.41
C LEU A 10 -23.60 43.90 -25.11
N LEU A 11 -23.58 43.84 -26.44
CA LEU A 11 -23.01 42.74 -27.18
C LEU A 11 -21.48 42.68 -27.06
N ILE A 12 -20.78 43.81 -27.03
CA ILE A 12 -19.33 43.86 -26.83
C ILE A 12 -18.93 43.42 -25.44
N CYS A 13 -19.70 43.71 -24.38
CA CYS A 13 -19.47 43.24 -23.04
C CYS A 13 -19.63 41.71 -22.90
N MET A 14 -20.52 41.08 -23.67
CA MET A 14 -20.67 39.62 -23.64
C MET A 14 -19.51 38.87 -24.35
N LEU A 15 -18.79 39.50 -25.22
CA LEU A 15 -17.64 38.87 -25.93
C LEU A 15 -16.34 38.92 -25.15
N ILE A 16 -16.25 39.73 -24.10
CA ILE A 16 -15.04 39.87 -23.27
C ILE A 16 -15.03 38.90 -22.07
N SER A 17 -16.16 38.22 -21.80
CA SER A 17 -16.29 37.33 -20.60
C SER A 17 -15.72 35.91 -20.80
N CYS A 18 -15.18 35.55 -21.98
CA CYS A 18 -14.48 34.30 -22.16
C CYS A 18 -12.95 34.49 -22.10
N THR A 19 -12.41 34.81 -20.93
CA THR A 19 -11.00 34.54 -20.68
C THR A 19 -10.85 33.03 -20.50
N PRO A 20 -10.06 32.33 -21.34
CA PRO A 20 -9.75 30.93 -21.08
C PRO A 20 -9.06 30.88 -19.70
N THR A 21 -9.65 30.19 -18.76
CA THR A 21 -8.99 29.84 -17.51
C THR A 21 -7.76 29.03 -17.92
N GLN A 22 -6.58 29.61 -17.82
CA GLN A 22 -5.36 28.86 -17.98
C GLN A 22 -5.38 27.80 -16.89
N GLU A 23 -5.59 26.54 -17.25
CA GLU A 23 -5.38 25.41 -16.34
C GLU A 23 -3.93 25.52 -15.89
N LYS A 24 -3.77 25.87 -14.63
CA LYS A 24 -2.47 25.87 -13.98
C LYS A 24 -2.08 24.39 -13.96
N HIS A 25 -1.12 24.02 -14.77
CA HIS A 25 -0.58 22.66 -14.79
C HIS A 25 0.10 22.44 -13.42
N GLU A 26 -0.65 21.89 -12.48
CA GLU A 26 -0.15 21.57 -11.16
C GLU A 26 0.77 20.35 -11.31
N ILE A 27 2.03 20.51 -10.91
CA ILE A 27 3.01 19.43 -10.99
C ILE A 27 2.59 18.40 -9.94
N ASP A 28 2.29 17.18 -10.38
CA ASP A 28 2.08 16.05 -9.48
C ASP A 28 3.42 15.52 -8.97
N TYR A 29 3.84 16.01 -7.83
CA TYR A 29 5.07 15.59 -7.17
C TYR A 29 5.04 14.14 -6.68
N THR A 30 3.86 13.52 -6.53
CA THR A 30 3.74 12.12 -6.09
C THR A 30 4.31 11.16 -7.13
N SER A 31 4.32 11.54 -8.39
CA SER A 31 4.91 10.76 -9.49
C SER A 31 6.42 10.55 -9.37
N TYR A 32 7.12 11.36 -8.57
CA TYR A 32 8.56 11.23 -8.29
C TYR A 32 8.86 10.33 -7.09
N VAL A 33 7.84 9.90 -6.35
CA VAL A 33 8.02 9.03 -5.18
C VAL A 33 8.19 7.59 -5.65
N ASN A 34 9.32 6.97 -5.28
CA ASN A 34 9.53 5.54 -5.44
C ASN A 34 9.55 4.86 -4.06
N PRO A 35 8.47 4.16 -3.67
CA PRO A 35 8.38 3.52 -2.36
C PRO A 35 9.38 2.39 -2.14
N PHE A 36 10.01 1.85 -3.19
CA PHE A 36 11.02 0.79 -3.07
C PHE A 36 12.41 1.31 -2.65
N ILE A 37 12.63 2.63 -2.60
CA ILE A 37 13.90 3.17 -2.13
C ILE A 37 14.11 2.81 -0.67
N GLY A 38 15.24 2.16 -0.36
CA GLY A 38 15.62 1.73 0.98
C GLY A 38 15.04 0.37 1.41
N THR A 39 14.33 -0.35 0.53
CA THR A 39 13.80 -1.69 0.85
C THR A 39 14.84 -2.81 0.71
N ASP A 40 16.08 -2.47 0.35
CA ASP A 40 17.21 -3.40 0.20
C ASP A 40 18.35 -2.99 1.15
N PHE A 41 19.35 -3.89 1.32
CA PHE A 41 20.49 -3.74 2.22
C PHE A 41 20.06 -3.40 3.65
N THR A 42 20.52 -2.28 4.15
CA THR A 42 20.25 -1.78 5.52
C THR A 42 19.32 -0.58 5.55
N GLY A 43 18.58 -0.33 4.46
CA GLY A 43 17.68 0.80 4.38
C GLY A 43 16.46 0.70 5.29
N ASN A 44 15.97 -0.53 5.52
CA ASN A 44 14.86 -0.82 6.43
C ASN A 44 13.65 0.08 6.20
N THR A 45 13.19 0.13 4.96
CA THR A 45 11.92 0.77 4.57
C THR A 45 10.96 -0.29 4.00
N TYR A 46 9.69 0.07 3.88
CA TYR A 46 8.66 -0.78 3.31
C TYR A 46 7.93 -0.04 2.17
N PRO A 47 7.46 -0.75 1.12
CA PRO A 47 6.85 -0.14 -0.06
C PRO A 47 5.34 0.12 0.09
N GLY A 48 4.77 -0.17 1.24
CA GLY A 48 3.33 -0.18 1.45
C GLY A 48 2.67 1.19 1.46
N ALA A 49 1.35 1.17 1.54
CA ALA A 49 0.53 2.36 1.48
C ALA A 49 0.43 3.05 2.84
N GLN A 50 0.72 4.33 2.89
CA GLN A 50 0.47 5.19 4.04
C GLN A 50 0.09 6.61 3.61
N ALA A 51 -0.71 7.29 4.42
CA ALA A 51 -0.87 8.73 4.34
C ALA A 51 0.27 9.42 5.11
N PRO A 52 0.72 10.62 4.71
CA PRO A 52 1.72 11.35 5.46
C PRO A 52 1.31 11.52 6.93
N PHE A 53 2.17 11.10 7.86
CA PHE A 53 1.95 11.13 9.31
C PHE A 53 0.73 10.32 9.79
N GLY A 54 0.25 9.38 8.97
CA GLY A 54 -0.88 8.51 9.30
C GLY A 54 -0.54 7.49 10.40
N MET A 55 -1.57 7.02 11.09
CA MET A 55 -1.47 5.95 12.11
C MET A 55 -1.40 4.55 11.47
N VAL A 56 -1.75 4.42 10.19
CA VAL A 56 -1.76 3.16 9.45
C VAL A 56 -0.64 3.17 8.42
N GLN A 57 0.20 2.15 8.49
CA GLN A 57 1.26 1.84 7.53
C GLN A 57 0.99 0.43 6.99
N LEU A 58 0.17 0.35 5.95
CA LEU A 58 -0.30 -0.92 5.40
C LEU A 58 0.69 -1.46 4.36
N SER A 59 1.38 -2.56 4.67
CA SER A 59 2.46 -3.09 3.82
C SER A 59 2.51 -4.61 3.82
N PRO A 60 3.13 -5.24 2.79
CA PRO A 60 3.46 -6.65 2.83
C PRO A 60 4.56 -6.94 3.85
N ASP A 61 4.47 -8.14 4.44
CA ASP A 61 5.49 -8.74 5.29
C ASP A 61 6.07 -9.98 4.61
N ASN A 62 7.39 -10.04 4.45
CA ASN A 62 8.03 -11.22 3.86
C ASN A 62 7.97 -12.46 4.76
N GLY A 63 7.85 -12.28 6.07
CA GLY A 63 7.64 -13.35 7.04
C GLY A 63 8.92 -14.02 7.56
N LEU A 64 10.08 -13.64 7.06
CA LEU A 64 11.36 -14.12 7.55
C LEU A 64 11.96 -13.14 8.57
N PRO A 65 12.56 -13.64 9.67
CA PRO A 65 13.24 -12.79 10.62
C PRO A 65 14.61 -12.34 10.08
N GLY A 66 15.09 -11.22 10.56
CA GLY A 66 16.43 -10.72 10.24
C GLY A 66 16.55 -9.22 10.46
N TRP A 67 17.76 -8.76 10.71
CA TRP A 67 18.04 -7.34 10.90
C TRP A 67 17.66 -6.51 9.65
N ASP A 68 17.90 -7.09 8.46
CA ASP A 68 17.59 -6.44 7.18
C ASP A 68 16.07 -6.43 6.87
N ARG A 69 15.27 -7.12 7.67
CA ARG A 69 13.81 -7.29 7.52
C ARG A 69 13.01 -6.63 8.63
N ILE A 70 13.64 -5.75 9.36
CA ILE A 70 13.03 -5.14 10.56
C ILE A 70 11.83 -4.25 10.20
N SER A 71 11.75 -3.77 8.96
CA SER A 71 10.59 -3.03 8.44
C SER A 71 9.46 -3.92 7.90
N GLY A 72 9.61 -5.27 7.97
CA GLY A 72 8.66 -6.25 7.45
C GLY A 72 8.90 -6.67 6.01
N TYR A 73 9.44 -5.80 5.21
CA TYR A 73 9.73 -6.04 3.79
C TYR A 73 11.24 -5.95 3.50
N PHE A 74 11.72 -6.88 2.69
CA PHE A 74 13.10 -6.89 2.18
C PHE A 74 13.08 -7.26 0.69
N TYR A 75 13.50 -6.35 -0.17
CA TYR A 75 13.36 -6.48 -1.62
C TYR A 75 13.92 -7.78 -2.22
N PRO A 76 15.06 -8.35 -1.77
CA PRO A 76 15.56 -9.62 -2.28
C PRO A 76 14.70 -10.85 -1.94
N ASP A 77 13.74 -10.75 -1.03
CA ASP A 77 12.86 -11.86 -0.68
C ASP A 77 11.80 -12.09 -1.77
N SER A 78 11.37 -13.35 -1.92
CA SER A 78 10.37 -13.77 -2.92
C SER A 78 9.10 -14.35 -2.30
N THR A 79 8.88 -14.10 -1.00
CA THR A 79 7.70 -14.56 -0.26
C THR A 79 6.99 -13.42 0.46
N ILE A 80 5.67 -13.53 0.57
CA ILE A 80 4.83 -12.69 1.42
C ILE A 80 4.05 -13.60 2.36
N ALA A 81 4.10 -13.33 3.66
CA ALA A 81 3.42 -14.07 4.71
C ALA A 81 2.27 -13.27 5.37
N GLY A 82 1.90 -12.17 4.78
CA GLY A 82 0.76 -11.36 5.19
C GLY A 82 0.90 -9.89 4.86
N PHE A 83 -0.13 -9.14 5.22
CA PHE A 83 -0.23 -7.70 5.05
C PHE A 83 -0.69 -7.11 6.37
N SER A 84 0.22 -6.50 7.12
CA SER A 84 -0.07 -5.90 8.41
C SER A 84 -0.31 -4.39 8.33
N HIS A 85 -0.92 -3.83 9.38
CA HIS A 85 -1.40 -2.45 9.38
C HIS A 85 -0.41 -1.47 10.01
N THR A 86 0.64 -1.99 10.65
CA THR A 86 1.62 -1.16 11.35
C THR A 86 3.03 -1.56 10.96
N HIS A 87 3.81 -0.60 10.48
CA HIS A 87 5.21 -0.76 10.11
C HIS A 87 6.03 0.42 10.58
N LEU A 88 7.31 0.18 10.81
CA LEU A 88 8.26 1.21 11.19
C LEU A 88 9.42 1.21 10.20
N SER A 89 9.77 2.39 9.67
CA SER A 89 10.96 2.57 8.87
C SER A 89 12.17 2.84 9.75
N GLY A 90 13.32 2.30 9.36
CA GLY A 90 14.59 2.46 10.06
C GLY A 90 14.94 1.27 10.94
N THR A 91 16.11 1.36 11.57
CA THR A 91 16.65 0.30 12.42
C THR A 91 16.42 0.59 13.90
N GLY A 92 16.36 -0.47 14.73
CA GLY A 92 16.43 -0.38 16.17
C GLY A 92 15.25 -0.97 16.93
N ALA A 93 14.10 -1.21 16.31
CA ALA A 93 12.97 -1.86 16.95
C ALA A 93 12.39 -2.93 16.03
N GLY A 94 12.19 -4.13 16.54
CA GLY A 94 11.47 -5.21 15.84
C GLY A 94 10.01 -5.26 16.25
N ASP A 95 9.40 -4.11 16.44
CA ASP A 95 8.05 -3.92 16.95
C ASP A 95 7.03 -3.75 15.82
N LEU A 96 5.73 -3.80 16.14
CA LEU A 96 4.62 -3.64 15.21
C LEU A 96 4.25 -4.94 14.46
N TYR A 97 3.78 -4.84 13.22
CA TYR A 97 3.17 -5.90 12.40
C TYR A 97 1.79 -6.34 12.89
N ASP A 98 1.10 -5.44 13.57
CA ASP A 98 -0.20 -5.72 14.14
C ASP A 98 -1.25 -5.94 13.05
N ILE A 99 -2.19 -6.84 13.37
CA ILE A 99 -3.36 -7.12 12.54
C ILE A 99 -2.97 -7.49 11.11
N SER A 100 -2.28 -8.63 10.98
CA SER A 100 -1.82 -9.15 9.70
C SER A 100 -2.88 -10.04 9.04
N PHE A 101 -3.20 -9.77 7.78
CA PHE A 101 -4.11 -10.56 6.96
C PHE A 101 -3.35 -11.31 5.88
N MET A 102 -3.72 -12.58 5.64
CA MET A 102 -3.21 -13.38 4.53
C MET A 102 -4.37 -14.03 3.76
N PRO A 103 -4.65 -13.57 2.52
CA PRO A 103 -5.63 -14.21 1.66
C PRO A 103 -5.03 -15.46 1.00
N VAL A 104 -5.84 -16.52 0.91
CA VAL A 104 -5.44 -17.80 0.30
C VAL A 104 -6.58 -18.42 -0.51
N THR A 105 -6.24 -19.30 -1.46
CA THR A 105 -7.18 -20.26 -2.04
C THR A 105 -6.98 -21.63 -1.38
N LEU A 106 -8.04 -22.44 -1.32
CA LEU A 106 -7.99 -23.77 -0.72
C LEU A 106 -7.66 -24.86 -1.77
N PRO A 107 -6.92 -25.90 -1.40
CA PRO A 107 -6.21 -26.07 -0.12
C PRO A 107 -5.01 -25.17 0.00
N TYR A 108 -4.81 -24.54 1.16
CA TYR A 108 -3.60 -23.76 1.43
C TYR A 108 -2.47 -24.63 1.97
N LYS A 109 -1.25 -24.11 1.90
CA LYS A 109 -0.06 -24.72 2.47
C LYS A 109 0.47 -23.86 3.60
N GLU A 110 0.89 -24.52 4.66
CA GLU A 110 1.55 -23.89 5.80
C GLU A 110 2.96 -24.47 5.91
N ALA A 111 3.96 -23.60 5.93
CA ALA A 111 5.34 -23.97 6.20
C ALA A 111 5.60 -23.98 7.71
N GLU A 112 6.72 -24.60 8.11
CA GLU A 112 7.20 -24.48 9.49
C GLU A 112 7.52 -23.01 9.84
N ALA A 113 7.44 -22.71 11.14
CA ALA A 113 7.84 -21.39 11.62
C ALA A 113 9.29 -21.05 11.20
N PRO A 114 9.60 -19.78 10.90
CA PRO A 114 8.79 -18.60 11.16
C PRO A 114 7.83 -18.22 10.03
N LEU A 115 7.91 -18.87 8.86
CA LEU A 115 7.19 -18.41 7.65
C LEU A 115 5.67 -18.63 7.72
N GLY A 116 5.21 -19.80 8.24
CA GLY A 116 3.79 -20.12 8.36
C GLY A 116 3.04 -20.13 7.01
N ILE A 117 1.84 -19.56 6.99
CA ILE A 117 1.05 -19.37 5.77
C ILE A 117 1.67 -18.23 4.96
N HIS A 118 2.04 -18.51 3.72
CA HIS A 118 2.70 -17.55 2.84
C HIS A 118 2.40 -17.83 1.37
N SER A 119 2.75 -16.93 0.50
CA SER A 119 2.79 -17.11 -0.96
C SER A 119 4.09 -16.60 -1.52
N LYS A 120 4.51 -17.18 -2.62
CA LYS A 120 5.52 -16.59 -3.49
C LYS A 120 4.92 -15.39 -4.24
N PHE A 121 5.79 -14.48 -4.64
CA PHE A 121 5.49 -13.38 -5.56
C PHE A 121 6.67 -13.10 -6.48
N SER A 122 6.45 -12.26 -7.49
CA SER A 122 7.48 -11.74 -8.37
C SER A 122 7.41 -10.21 -8.38
N HIS A 123 8.56 -9.54 -8.44
CA HIS A 123 8.63 -8.09 -8.62
C HIS A 123 8.08 -7.63 -9.98
N ASP A 124 7.98 -8.52 -10.97
CA ASP A 124 7.31 -8.23 -12.24
C ASP A 124 5.79 -8.04 -12.07
N ASP A 125 5.22 -8.64 -11.02
CA ASP A 125 3.80 -8.57 -10.66
C ASP A 125 3.57 -7.68 -9.42
N GLU A 126 4.54 -6.83 -9.07
CA GLU A 126 4.51 -5.92 -7.92
C GLU A 126 4.62 -4.47 -8.38
N SER A 127 3.86 -3.59 -7.77
CA SER A 127 4.04 -2.15 -7.99
C SER A 127 3.63 -1.33 -6.77
N ALA A 128 4.28 -0.18 -6.60
CA ALA A 128 3.97 0.77 -5.54
C ALA A 128 4.16 2.21 -6.02
N TYR A 129 3.31 3.08 -5.52
CA TYR A 129 3.43 4.53 -5.65
C TYR A 129 2.88 5.20 -4.38
N ALA A 130 3.01 6.50 -4.25
CA ALA A 130 2.59 7.21 -3.05
C ALA A 130 1.14 6.85 -2.64
N GLY A 131 0.99 6.22 -1.47
CA GLY A 131 -0.31 5.84 -0.92
C GLY A 131 -0.95 4.57 -1.50
N TYR A 132 -0.24 3.83 -2.35
CA TYR A 132 -0.77 2.60 -2.95
C TYR A 132 0.32 1.55 -3.13
N TYR A 133 -0.08 0.30 -2.95
CA TYR A 133 0.74 -0.89 -3.23
C TYR A 133 -0.12 -1.97 -3.84
N GLN A 134 0.43 -2.75 -4.75
CA GLN A 134 -0.21 -3.96 -5.27
C GLN A 134 0.81 -5.07 -5.53
N VAL A 135 0.34 -6.32 -5.42
CA VAL A 135 1.13 -7.51 -5.74
C VAL A 135 0.22 -8.68 -6.10
N ARG A 136 0.73 -9.61 -6.89
CA ARG A 136 0.08 -10.90 -7.14
C ARG A 136 0.73 -12.00 -6.32
N LEU A 137 -0.08 -12.66 -5.50
CA LEU A 137 0.28 -13.87 -4.77
C LEU A 137 0.22 -15.08 -5.73
N THR A 138 1.39 -15.55 -6.18
CA THR A 138 1.46 -16.52 -7.28
C THR A 138 0.97 -17.92 -6.90
N ASP A 139 1.19 -18.36 -5.65
CA ASP A 139 0.76 -19.67 -5.19
C ASP A 139 -0.78 -19.79 -5.09
N TYR A 140 -1.47 -18.67 -4.91
CA TYR A 140 -2.93 -18.61 -4.74
C TYR A 140 -3.65 -17.91 -5.88
N ASN A 141 -2.90 -17.32 -6.83
CA ASN A 141 -3.46 -16.52 -7.93
C ASN A 141 -4.39 -15.39 -7.45
N ILE A 142 -4.00 -14.69 -6.41
CA ILE A 142 -4.75 -13.60 -5.80
C ILE A 142 -4.04 -12.29 -6.07
N ASN A 143 -4.75 -11.29 -6.58
CA ASN A 143 -4.25 -9.92 -6.61
C ASN A 143 -4.62 -9.22 -5.31
N VAL A 144 -3.64 -8.56 -4.71
CA VAL A 144 -3.76 -7.76 -3.48
C VAL A 144 -3.46 -6.32 -3.80
N GLU A 145 -4.32 -5.43 -3.34
CA GLU A 145 -4.15 -3.98 -3.47
C GLU A 145 -4.36 -3.34 -2.11
N LEU A 146 -3.47 -2.43 -1.76
CA LEU A 146 -3.45 -1.74 -0.47
C LEU A 146 -3.51 -0.24 -0.68
N THR A 147 -4.31 0.44 0.14
CA THR A 147 -4.30 1.90 0.27
C THR A 147 -4.64 2.30 1.70
N ALA A 148 -4.25 3.48 2.11
CA ALA A 148 -4.48 3.95 3.46
C ALA A 148 -4.88 5.43 3.50
N THR A 149 -5.67 5.78 4.50
CA THR A 149 -5.87 7.13 4.98
C THR A 149 -5.07 7.34 6.27
N GLU A 150 -5.21 8.48 6.90
CA GLU A 150 -4.51 8.75 8.17
C GLU A 150 -4.83 7.72 9.27
N ARG A 151 -6.02 7.09 9.24
CA ARG A 151 -6.51 6.22 10.32
C ARG A 151 -7.09 4.90 9.87
N CYS A 152 -7.20 4.67 8.57
CA CYS A 152 -7.83 3.45 8.03
C CYS A 152 -6.96 2.86 6.95
N GLY A 153 -6.74 1.55 7.01
CA GLY A 153 -6.17 0.75 5.92
C GLY A 153 -7.29 0.05 5.14
N ILE A 154 -7.16 0.00 3.83
CA ILE A 154 -8.07 -0.74 2.95
C ILE A 154 -7.26 -1.75 2.18
N GLN A 155 -7.66 -3.01 2.26
CA GLN A 155 -7.10 -4.11 1.50
C GLN A 155 -8.16 -4.66 0.55
N ARG A 156 -7.84 -4.72 -0.74
CA ARG A 156 -8.68 -5.34 -1.76
C ARG A 156 -8.02 -6.61 -2.25
N TYR A 157 -8.76 -7.72 -2.19
CA TYR A 157 -8.33 -9.01 -2.69
C TYR A 157 -9.20 -9.42 -3.87
N THR A 158 -8.56 -9.69 -5.00
CA THR A 158 -9.23 -10.27 -6.17
C THR A 158 -8.86 -11.75 -6.24
N PHE A 159 -9.82 -12.59 -5.85
CA PHE A 159 -9.68 -14.04 -5.84
C PHE A 159 -9.98 -14.63 -7.23
N PRO A 160 -9.33 -15.76 -7.59
CA PRO A 160 -9.78 -16.58 -8.71
C PRO A 160 -11.12 -17.25 -8.36
N GLU A 161 -11.75 -17.87 -9.35
CA GLU A 161 -12.96 -18.69 -9.12
C GLU A 161 -12.59 -20.00 -8.38
N ALA A 162 -12.40 -19.90 -7.07
CA ALA A 162 -11.98 -20.98 -6.19
C ALA A 162 -12.50 -20.76 -4.77
N GLN A 163 -12.57 -21.85 -3.99
CA GLN A 163 -12.82 -21.74 -2.55
C GLN A 163 -11.66 -21.00 -1.90
N SER A 164 -11.95 -19.95 -1.14
CA SER A 164 -10.97 -19.01 -0.63
C SER A 164 -11.19 -18.70 0.85
N ALA A 165 -10.15 -18.26 1.52
CA ALA A 165 -10.18 -17.83 2.91
C ALA A 165 -9.26 -16.63 3.14
N ILE A 166 -9.47 -15.91 4.23
CA ILE A 166 -8.59 -14.87 4.72
C ILE A 166 -8.20 -15.26 6.15
N PHE A 167 -6.90 -15.43 6.39
CA PHE A 167 -6.36 -15.64 7.72
C PHE A 167 -6.08 -14.30 8.37
N LEU A 168 -6.49 -14.15 9.62
CA LEU A 168 -6.14 -13.04 10.49
C LEU A 168 -5.13 -13.54 11.53
N ASN A 169 -3.91 -13.02 11.48
CA ASN A 169 -2.87 -13.35 12.42
C ASN A 169 -2.71 -12.21 13.44
N LEU A 170 -3.18 -12.46 14.66
CA LEU A 170 -3.08 -11.53 15.79
C LEU A 170 -1.81 -11.74 16.64
N LYS A 171 -1.01 -12.76 16.32
CA LYS A 171 0.24 -13.11 17.03
C LYS A 171 1.47 -12.81 16.19
N LYS A 172 1.29 -12.10 15.07
CA LYS A 172 2.43 -11.77 14.22
C LYS A 172 3.33 -10.80 14.97
N ALA A 173 4.59 -11.15 15.02
CA ALA A 173 5.65 -10.34 15.57
C ALA A 173 6.91 -10.60 14.75
N MET A 174 7.82 -9.66 14.73
CA MET A 174 9.09 -9.79 14.03
C MET A 174 10.25 -9.88 15.01
N ASN A 175 11.24 -10.69 14.64
CA ASN A 175 12.48 -10.85 15.35
C ASN A 175 12.27 -11.35 16.82
N TRP A 176 12.54 -10.49 17.78
CA TRP A 176 12.56 -10.80 19.20
C TRP A 176 11.36 -10.28 19.99
N ASP A 177 10.49 -9.51 19.34
CA ASP A 177 9.27 -9.03 19.97
C ASP A 177 8.14 -10.04 19.76
N PHE A 178 7.52 -10.46 20.85
CA PHE A 178 6.46 -11.46 20.83
C PHE A 178 5.17 -10.87 21.37
N THR A 179 4.08 -11.17 20.70
CA THR A 179 2.74 -10.86 21.21
C THR A 179 2.45 -11.70 22.44
N ASN A 180 2.25 -11.05 23.57
CA ASN A 180 1.96 -11.72 24.86
C ASN A 180 0.49 -12.13 24.95
N ASP A 181 -0.42 -11.27 24.50
CA ASP A 181 -1.86 -11.52 24.52
C ASP A 181 -2.53 -10.75 23.38
N SER A 182 -3.45 -11.41 22.68
CA SER A 182 -4.28 -10.79 21.65
C SER A 182 -5.60 -11.52 21.50
N HIS A 183 -6.69 -10.78 21.42
CA HIS A 183 -8.04 -11.31 21.22
C HIS A 183 -8.92 -10.30 20.47
N ILE A 184 -9.97 -10.79 19.86
CA ILE A 184 -11.03 -10.02 19.19
C ILE A 184 -12.39 -10.35 19.74
#